data_b250efce7e3f85580db250308d4a37c4
#
_entry.id   b250efce7e3f85580db250308d4a37c4
#
_cell.length_a   1.000
_cell.length_b   1.000
_cell.length_c   1.000
_cell.angle_alpha   90.00
_cell.angle_beta   90.00
_cell.angle_gamma   90.00
#
_symmetry.space_group_name_H-M   'P 1'
#
loop_
_entity.id
_entity.type
_entity.pdbx_description
1 polymer ?
#
loop_
_entity_poly.entity_id
_entity_poly.type
_entity_poly.pdbx_seq_one_letter_code
_entity_poly.pdbx_strand_id
1 'polypeptide(L)'
;SDHPWYIGHTYVNVRRNDQAPLDNMLEDKDYTFQFSGRKLPLRASMWRHAVAHRKGEIYRLSDQKMTLSKLGELGVLSQMDVSYVPRDTTAGCDTLDVMLSAVMDKLYDSTFEVNATMKSNQQVGPGISYELAKRNAFRGAEKVSFKVFGSYEWQTGAGAQGGNSLLNSYELGTQLAFKYPRFMFPFISRRHLRFPANTQFALDADWKNRSKFYNMVSMGLSVTYDWYKRKQMKHSLTLFSLDFDKLNHTTAAFDSIMSANPALYLSMRNQFVPSLSYTMTYQSANSKRNP
;
A
#
# COMPACT_ATOMS: atom_id res chain seq x y z
N SER A 1 31.01 -31.87 -2.81
CA SER A 1 31.53 -31.58 -4.13
C SER A 1 31.66 -30.06 -4.27
N ASP A 2 32.89 -29.58 -4.48
CA ASP A 2 33.23 -28.16 -4.53
C ASP A 2 32.93 -27.49 -5.90
N HIS A 3 32.01 -28.06 -6.68
CA HIS A 3 31.64 -27.48 -7.95
C HIS A 3 30.51 -26.47 -7.81
N PRO A 4 30.68 -25.24 -8.36
CA PRO A 4 29.62 -24.25 -8.35
C PRO A 4 28.46 -24.73 -9.25
N TRP A 5 27.23 -24.53 -8.75
CA TRP A 5 26.02 -24.78 -9.51
C TRP A 5 25.58 -23.48 -10.22
N TYR A 6 25.20 -23.59 -11.46
CA TYR A 6 24.73 -22.47 -12.29
C TYR A 6 23.22 -22.54 -12.49
N ILE A 7 22.58 -21.39 -12.52
CA ILE A 7 21.15 -21.28 -12.74
C ILE A 7 20.82 -21.53 -14.21
N GLY A 8 19.91 -22.45 -14.44
CA GLY A 8 19.40 -22.80 -15.76
C GLY A 8 18.10 -22.09 -16.11
N HIS A 9 17.10 -22.85 -16.53
CA HIS A 9 15.79 -22.35 -16.89
C HIS A 9 14.90 -22.21 -15.65
N THR A 10 13.96 -21.26 -15.68
CA THR A 10 13.02 -21.03 -14.58
C THR A 10 11.61 -21.43 -14.98
N TYR A 11 11.04 -22.38 -14.28
CA TYR A 11 9.65 -22.82 -14.44
C TYR A 11 8.80 -22.22 -13.34
N VAL A 12 7.72 -21.56 -13.71
CA VAL A 12 6.80 -20.92 -12.77
C VAL A 12 5.41 -21.50 -12.93
N ASN A 13 4.92 -22.15 -11.89
CA ASN A 13 3.60 -22.72 -11.82
C ASN A 13 2.70 -21.83 -10.96
N VAL A 14 1.67 -21.24 -11.56
CA VAL A 14 0.77 -20.30 -10.87
C VAL A 14 -0.65 -20.84 -10.90
N ARG A 15 -1.17 -21.18 -9.73
CA ARG A 15 -2.54 -21.65 -9.54
C ARG A 15 -3.43 -20.55 -8.99
N ARG A 16 -4.70 -20.51 -9.42
CA ARG A 16 -5.70 -19.60 -8.84
C ARG A 16 -6.15 -20.04 -7.44
N ASN A 17 -6.15 -21.34 -7.19
CA ASN A 17 -6.36 -21.98 -5.91
C ASN A 17 -5.60 -23.30 -5.89
N ASP A 18 -5.49 -23.96 -4.74
CA ASP A 18 -4.72 -25.19 -4.56
C ASP A 18 -5.10 -26.34 -5.49
N GLN A 19 -6.36 -26.38 -5.90
CA GLN A 19 -6.91 -27.47 -6.73
C GLN A 19 -7.02 -27.11 -8.21
N ALA A 20 -6.71 -25.88 -8.59
CA ALA A 20 -6.85 -25.44 -9.97
C ALA A 20 -5.84 -26.14 -10.90
N PRO A 21 -6.27 -26.68 -12.05
CA PRO A 21 -5.37 -27.32 -12.99
C PRO A 21 -4.46 -26.28 -13.67
N LEU A 22 -3.27 -26.71 -14.07
CA LEU A 22 -2.36 -25.94 -14.91
C LEU A 22 -2.65 -26.27 -16.39
N ASP A 23 -3.62 -25.58 -16.96
CA ASP A 23 -4.17 -25.86 -18.28
C ASP A 23 -3.60 -24.99 -19.41
N ASN A 24 -2.83 -24.00 -19.07
CA ASN A 24 -2.19 -23.09 -20.03
C ASN A 24 -0.71 -22.91 -19.76
N MET A 25 0.04 -22.64 -20.83
CA MET A 25 1.48 -22.41 -20.80
C MET A 25 1.85 -21.16 -21.58
N LEU A 26 2.83 -20.43 -21.11
CA LEU A 26 3.44 -19.27 -21.76
C LEU A 26 4.96 -19.34 -21.62
N GLU A 27 5.66 -19.25 -22.73
CA GLU A 27 7.10 -19.10 -22.74
C GLU A 27 7.50 -17.63 -22.91
N ASP A 28 8.39 -17.15 -22.06
CA ASP A 28 8.90 -15.80 -22.12
C ASP A 28 10.37 -15.75 -21.69
N LYS A 29 11.27 -15.69 -22.69
CA LYS A 29 12.73 -15.71 -22.52
C LYS A 29 13.19 -16.98 -21.78
N ASP A 30 13.78 -16.81 -20.59
CA ASP A 30 14.31 -17.90 -19.76
C ASP A 30 13.28 -18.46 -18.78
N TYR A 31 12.00 -18.13 -18.98
CA TYR A 31 10.89 -18.53 -18.11
C TYR A 31 9.85 -19.32 -18.88
N THR A 32 9.36 -20.36 -18.26
CA THR A 32 8.17 -21.10 -18.72
C THR A 32 7.11 -21.00 -17.64
N PHE A 33 5.98 -20.35 -17.95
CA PHE A 33 4.86 -20.21 -17.04
C PHE A 33 3.80 -21.25 -17.35
N GLN A 34 3.40 -22.00 -16.34
CA GLN A 34 2.19 -22.84 -16.38
C GLN A 34 1.18 -22.24 -15.41
N PHE A 35 -0.04 -22.05 -15.84
CA PHE A 35 -1.04 -21.33 -15.06
C PHE A 35 -2.47 -21.83 -15.30
N SER A 36 -3.34 -21.50 -14.36
CA SER A 36 -4.76 -21.78 -14.42
C SER A 36 -5.51 -20.64 -15.11
N GLY A 37 -6.39 -20.95 -16.05
CA GLY A 37 -7.28 -19.99 -16.71
C GLY A 37 -6.67 -19.30 -17.93
N ARG A 38 -7.42 -18.43 -18.56
CA ARG A 38 -7.10 -17.86 -19.89
C ARG A 38 -5.88 -16.94 -19.94
N LYS A 39 -5.51 -16.31 -18.84
CA LYS A 39 -4.40 -15.33 -18.77
C LYS A 39 -3.57 -15.58 -17.53
N LEU A 40 -2.26 -15.41 -17.66
CA LEU A 40 -1.35 -15.46 -16.53
C LEU A 40 -1.81 -14.51 -15.43
N PRO A 41 -2.10 -14.99 -14.20
CA PRO A 41 -2.68 -14.18 -13.14
C PRO A 41 -1.82 -12.98 -12.73
N LEU A 42 -0.49 -13.14 -12.76
CA LEU A 42 0.48 -12.08 -12.52
C LEU A 42 1.39 -11.96 -13.75
N ARG A 43 1.58 -10.75 -14.27
CA ARG A 43 2.36 -10.50 -15.49
C ARG A 43 3.78 -11.10 -15.39
N ALA A 44 4.28 -11.66 -16.47
CA ALA A 44 5.63 -12.24 -16.56
C ALA A 44 6.72 -11.25 -16.09
N SER A 45 6.57 -9.96 -16.39
CA SER A 45 7.49 -8.92 -15.93
C SER A 45 7.59 -8.81 -14.40
N MET A 46 6.53 -9.13 -13.66
CA MET A 46 6.55 -9.13 -12.20
C MET A 46 7.38 -10.29 -11.65
N TRP A 47 7.22 -11.47 -12.22
CA TRP A 47 8.02 -12.63 -11.86
C TRP A 47 9.51 -12.39 -12.12
N ARG A 48 9.86 -11.92 -13.32
CA ARG A 48 11.25 -11.57 -13.64
C ARG A 48 11.86 -10.50 -12.75
N HIS A 49 11.05 -9.61 -12.21
CA HIS A 49 11.50 -8.58 -11.28
C HIS A 49 11.65 -9.09 -9.86
N ALA A 50 10.79 -9.99 -9.43
CA ALA A 50 10.82 -10.56 -8.09
C ALA A 50 11.89 -11.65 -7.93
N VAL A 51 12.16 -12.44 -8.97
CA VAL A 51 13.20 -13.47 -8.96
C VAL A 51 14.58 -12.83 -8.95
N ALA A 52 15.37 -13.14 -7.93
CA ALA A 52 16.67 -12.48 -7.69
C ALA A 52 17.80 -13.02 -8.54
N HIS A 53 17.72 -14.28 -8.98
CA HIS A 53 18.74 -14.94 -9.81
C HIS A 53 18.45 -14.82 -11.30
N ARG A 54 19.48 -15.02 -12.11
CA ARG A 54 19.40 -15.04 -13.57
C ARG A 54 20.07 -16.29 -14.13
N LYS A 55 19.65 -16.67 -15.33
CA LYS A 55 20.28 -17.77 -16.06
C LYS A 55 21.78 -17.54 -16.23
N GLY A 56 22.58 -18.56 -15.96
CA GLY A 56 24.03 -18.52 -16.00
C GLY A 56 24.72 -17.95 -14.78
N GLU A 57 23.99 -17.42 -13.79
CA GLU A 57 24.58 -16.99 -12.51
C GLU A 57 24.80 -18.20 -11.58
N ILE A 58 25.77 -18.06 -10.68
CA ILE A 58 26.03 -19.07 -9.64
C ILE A 58 24.89 -19.09 -8.65
N TYR A 59 24.42 -20.29 -8.30
CA TYR A 59 23.41 -20.47 -7.27
C TYR A 59 23.88 -19.93 -5.91
N ARG A 60 23.03 -19.15 -5.28
CA ARG A 60 23.21 -18.61 -3.93
C ARG A 60 21.94 -18.75 -3.11
N LEU A 61 22.04 -19.31 -1.94
CA LEU A 61 20.90 -19.42 -1.01
C LEU A 61 20.31 -18.04 -0.63
N SER A 62 21.14 -16.99 -0.65
CA SER A 62 20.69 -15.62 -0.43
C SER A 62 19.65 -15.17 -1.46
N ASP A 63 19.79 -15.61 -2.71
CA ASP A 63 18.92 -15.20 -3.82
C ASP A 63 17.57 -15.93 -3.76
N GLN A 64 17.58 -17.18 -3.29
CA GLN A 64 16.36 -17.91 -2.95
C GLN A 64 15.55 -17.17 -1.87
N LYS A 65 16.21 -16.83 -0.76
CA LYS A 65 15.55 -16.10 0.34
C LYS A 65 15.04 -14.72 -0.10
N MET A 66 15.81 -14.04 -0.94
CA MET A 66 15.41 -12.75 -1.50
C MET A 66 14.22 -12.89 -2.46
N THR A 67 14.19 -13.92 -3.29
CA THR A 67 13.06 -14.21 -4.19
C THR A 67 11.78 -14.44 -3.41
N LEU A 68 11.82 -15.30 -2.38
CA LEU A 68 10.67 -15.54 -1.51
C LEU A 68 10.21 -14.28 -0.78
N SER A 69 11.15 -13.47 -0.27
CA SER A 69 10.82 -12.20 0.38
C SER A 69 10.13 -11.23 -0.58
N LYS A 70 10.67 -11.02 -1.78
CA LYS A 70 10.10 -10.13 -2.79
C LYS A 70 8.72 -10.58 -3.28
N LEU A 71 8.54 -11.89 -3.48
CA LEU A 71 7.24 -12.45 -3.86
C LEU A 71 6.21 -12.28 -2.73
N GLY A 72 6.61 -12.54 -1.47
CA GLY A 72 5.74 -12.35 -0.32
C GLY A 72 5.28 -10.90 -0.13
N GLU A 73 6.15 -9.94 -0.40
CA GLU A 73 5.86 -8.52 -0.30
C GLU A 73 4.88 -7.99 -1.36
N LEU A 74 4.71 -8.70 -2.46
CA LEU A 74 3.66 -8.37 -3.43
C LEU A 74 2.26 -8.48 -2.83
N GLY A 75 2.08 -9.33 -1.81
CA GLY A 75 0.81 -9.49 -1.08
C GLY A 75 -0.33 -10.06 -1.92
N VAL A 76 -0.01 -10.76 -3.00
CA VAL A 76 -0.99 -11.35 -3.95
C VAL A 76 -0.90 -12.87 -4.03
N LEU A 77 0.04 -13.46 -3.29
CA LEU A 77 0.27 -14.90 -3.24
C LEU A 77 -0.03 -15.41 -1.84
N SER A 78 -0.83 -16.47 -1.73
CA SER A 78 -1.14 -17.14 -0.46
C SER A 78 -0.09 -18.18 -0.10
N GLN A 79 0.45 -18.86 -1.11
CA GLN A 79 1.49 -19.86 -0.96
C GLN A 79 2.53 -19.69 -2.04
N MET A 80 3.79 -19.95 -1.70
CA MET A 80 4.90 -19.93 -2.63
C MET A 80 6.01 -20.87 -2.17
N ASP A 81 6.61 -21.55 -3.13
CA ASP A 81 7.75 -22.41 -2.91
C ASP A 81 8.74 -22.26 -4.06
N VAL A 82 10.02 -22.35 -3.74
CA VAL A 82 11.11 -22.30 -4.72
C VAL A 82 12.04 -23.47 -4.46
N SER A 83 12.15 -24.36 -5.43
CA SER A 83 13.06 -25.49 -5.42
C SER A 83 14.01 -25.44 -6.62
N TYR A 84 15.15 -26.09 -6.47
CA TYR A 84 16.20 -26.17 -7.47
C TYR A 84 16.45 -27.62 -7.80
N VAL A 85 16.34 -27.97 -9.07
CA VAL A 85 16.47 -29.35 -9.54
C VAL A 85 17.60 -29.43 -10.56
N PRO A 86 18.55 -30.35 -10.43
CA PRO A 86 19.54 -30.58 -11.46
C PRO A 86 18.87 -30.85 -12.81
N ARG A 87 19.36 -30.19 -13.85
CA ARG A 87 18.81 -30.36 -15.21
C ARG A 87 18.96 -31.76 -15.73
N ASP A 88 20.07 -32.40 -15.39
CA ASP A 88 20.38 -33.78 -15.75
C ASP A 88 20.94 -34.51 -14.54
N THR A 89 20.70 -35.82 -14.47
CA THR A 89 21.21 -36.70 -13.42
C THR A 89 22.58 -37.28 -13.79
N THR A 90 23.15 -36.95 -14.95
CA THR A 90 24.45 -37.41 -15.38
C THR A 90 25.59 -36.80 -14.56
N ALA A 91 26.63 -37.59 -14.32
CA ALA A 91 27.84 -37.13 -13.66
C ALA A 91 28.47 -35.99 -14.48
N GLY A 92 28.51 -34.77 -13.89
CA GLY A 92 29.07 -33.58 -14.56
C GLY A 92 28.03 -32.50 -14.83
N CYS A 93 26.75 -32.69 -14.53
CA CYS A 93 25.76 -31.62 -14.59
C CYS A 93 26.04 -30.59 -13.48
N ASP A 94 26.24 -29.34 -13.89
CA ASP A 94 26.47 -28.19 -13.01
C ASP A 94 25.31 -27.17 -13.06
N THR A 95 24.22 -27.51 -13.75
CA THR A 95 23.10 -26.61 -14.01
C THR A 95 21.88 -27.00 -13.18
N LEU A 96 21.32 -26.04 -12.44
CA LEU A 96 20.09 -26.14 -11.68
C LEU A 96 18.97 -25.41 -12.39
N ASP A 97 17.90 -26.11 -12.72
CA ASP A 97 16.65 -25.49 -13.14
C ASP A 97 15.82 -25.10 -11.91
N VAL A 98 15.20 -23.96 -12.00
CA VAL A 98 14.42 -23.38 -10.90
C VAL A 98 12.96 -23.72 -11.07
N MET A 99 12.37 -24.31 -10.05
CA MET A 99 10.94 -24.65 -9.99
C MET A 99 10.28 -23.74 -8.96
N LEU A 100 9.47 -22.81 -9.42
CA LEU A 100 8.73 -21.89 -8.58
C LEU A 100 7.24 -22.23 -8.65
N SER A 101 6.64 -22.54 -7.51
CA SER A 101 5.21 -22.83 -7.38
C SER A 101 4.54 -21.76 -6.55
N ALA A 102 3.43 -21.23 -7.01
CA ALA A 102 2.67 -20.21 -6.32
C ALA A 102 1.18 -20.40 -6.45
N VAL A 103 0.44 -20.02 -5.42
CA VAL A 103 -1.02 -19.99 -5.39
C VAL A 103 -1.44 -18.54 -5.15
N MET A 104 -2.35 -18.04 -5.99
CA MET A 104 -2.89 -16.69 -5.84
C MET A 104 -3.72 -16.56 -4.57
N ASP A 105 -3.62 -15.41 -3.92
CA ASP A 105 -4.46 -15.05 -2.78
C ASP A 105 -5.80 -14.43 -3.27
N LYS A 106 -6.70 -14.18 -2.32
CA LYS A 106 -7.98 -13.51 -2.56
C LYS A 106 -7.76 -12.15 -3.20
N LEU A 107 -8.56 -11.85 -4.22
CA LEU A 107 -8.45 -10.60 -4.98
C LEU A 107 -9.10 -9.41 -4.27
N TYR A 108 -10.06 -9.65 -3.40
CA TYR A 108 -10.84 -8.61 -2.76
C TYR A 108 -10.70 -8.69 -1.25
N ASP A 109 -10.47 -7.53 -0.63
CA ASP A 109 -10.55 -7.30 0.80
C ASP A 109 -11.69 -6.34 1.09
N SER A 110 -12.44 -6.61 2.14
CA SER A 110 -13.48 -5.75 2.65
C SER A 110 -13.25 -5.55 4.14
N THR A 111 -13.14 -4.30 4.56
CA THR A 111 -12.91 -3.94 5.95
C THR A 111 -13.99 -2.98 6.41
N PHE A 112 -14.68 -3.34 7.47
CA PHE A 112 -15.63 -2.48 8.16
C PHE A 112 -15.10 -2.16 9.55
N GLU A 113 -15.05 -0.88 9.88
CA GLU A 113 -14.55 -0.40 11.18
C GLU A 113 -15.58 0.49 11.84
N VAL A 114 -15.75 0.30 13.14
CA VAL A 114 -16.51 1.20 14.02
C VAL A 114 -15.55 1.71 15.08
N ASN A 115 -15.49 3.00 15.25
CA ASN A 115 -14.68 3.65 16.26
C ASN A 115 -15.48 4.65 17.06
N ALA A 116 -14.95 5.04 18.22
CA ALA A 116 -15.45 6.15 19.01
C ALA A 116 -14.27 7.09 19.27
N THR A 117 -14.50 8.37 19.02
CA THR A 117 -13.49 9.40 19.18
C THR A 117 -13.84 10.28 20.37
N MET A 118 -12.85 10.58 21.18
CA MET A 118 -12.95 11.58 22.25
C MET A 118 -11.83 12.59 22.07
N LYS A 119 -12.19 13.84 21.88
CA LYS A 119 -11.24 14.94 21.67
C LYS A 119 -11.01 15.73 22.95
N SER A 120 -9.86 16.36 23.06
CA SER A 120 -9.50 17.20 24.22
C SER A 120 -10.44 18.39 24.46
N ASN A 121 -11.16 18.82 23.44
CA ASN A 121 -12.19 19.86 23.54
C ASN A 121 -13.53 19.33 23.97
N GLN A 122 -13.62 18.16 24.59
CA GLN A 122 -14.84 17.50 25.08
C GLN A 122 -15.86 17.12 23.99
N GLN A 123 -15.43 17.00 22.75
CA GLN A 123 -16.22 16.41 21.69
C GLN A 123 -16.05 14.88 21.69
N VAL A 124 -17.18 14.18 21.65
CA VAL A 124 -17.27 12.73 21.63
C VAL A 124 -18.17 12.31 20.49
N GLY A 125 -17.87 11.22 19.83
CA GLY A 125 -18.79 10.69 18.85
C GLY A 125 -18.33 9.41 18.18
N PRO A 126 -19.28 8.65 17.60
CA PRO A 126 -19.00 7.48 16.81
C PRO A 126 -18.48 7.85 15.42
N GLY A 127 -17.65 6.95 14.88
CA GLY A 127 -17.24 6.95 13.49
C GLY A 127 -17.40 5.56 12.91
N ILE A 128 -17.71 5.52 11.63
CA ILE A 128 -17.80 4.29 10.86
C ILE A 128 -16.97 4.44 9.59
N SER A 129 -16.32 3.39 9.16
CA SER A 129 -15.69 3.36 7.85
C SER A 129 -15.83 2.01 7.18
N TYR A 130 -15.90 2.05 5.86
CA TYR A 130 -15.90 0.88 5.01
C TYR A 130 -14.87 1.03 3.89
N GLU A 131 -13.96 0.08 3.80
CA GLU A 131 -12.95 0.01 2.74
C GLU A 131 -13.18 -1.24 1.90
N LEU A 132 -13.22 -1.07 0.61
CA LEU A 132 -13.15 -2.15 -0.37
C LEU A 132 -11.84 -2.02 -1.14
N ALA A 133 -11.04 -3.07 -1.13
CA ALA A 133 -9.78 -3.10 -1.85
C ALA A 133 -9.74 -4.27 -2.84
N LYS A 134 -9.22 -4.00 -4.04
CA LYS A 134 -8.90 -5.01 -5.04
C LYS A 134 -7.39 -5.14 -5.15
N ARG A 135 -6.89 -6.32 -4.84
CA ARG A 135 -5.49 -6.69 -5.05
C ARG A 135 -5.28 -7.15 -6.47
N ASN A 136 -4.06 -6.96 -6.99
CA ASN A 136 -3.70 -7.39 -8.34
C ASN A 136 -4.65 -6.86 -9.42
N ALA A 137 -5.03 -5.59 -9.30
CA ALA A 137 -6.09 -4.98 -10.10
C ALA A 137 -5.85 -5.10 -11.61
N PHE A 138 -4.60 -4.95 -12.05
CA PHE A 138 -4.18 -5.00 -13.45
C PHE A 138 -3.12 -6.08 -13.71
N ARG A 139 -3.06 -7.12 -12.89
CA ARG A 139 -2.11 -8.24 -12.97
C ARG A 139 -0.64 -7.84 -12.76
N GLY A 140 -0.39 -6.74 -12.09
CA GLY A 140 0.94 -6.25 -11.73
C GLY A 140 1.11 -6.09 -10.22
N ALA A 141 0.29 -6.81 -9.43
CA ALA A 141 0.22 -6.71 -7.97
C ALA A 141 -0.16 -5.31 -7.47
N GLU A 142 -0.83 -4.51 -8.29
CA GLU A 142 -1.37 -3.22 -7.88
C GLU A 142 -2.55 -3.42 -6.92
N LYS A 143 -2.61 -2.58 -5.88
CA LYS A 143 -3.76 -2.51 -4.98
C LYS A 143 -4.54 -1.23 -5.26
N VAL A 144 -5.82 -1.38 -5.55
CA VAL A 144 -6.76 -0.26 -5.65
C VAL A 144 -7.70 -0.36 -4.48
N SER A 145 -7.83 0.68 -3.67
CA SER A 145 -8.77 0.72 -2.56
C SER A 145 -9.65 1.94 -2.62
N PHE A 146 -10.90 1.73 -2.25
CA PHE A 146 -11.90 2.77 -2.09
C PHE A 146 -12.44 2.70 -0.67
N LYS A 147 -12.31 3.79 0.08
CA LYS A 147 -12.77 3.91 1.45
C LYS A 147 -13.80 5.02 1.53
N VAL A 148 -14.89 4.76 2.23
CA VAL A 148 -15.84 5.76 2.69
C VAL A 148 -15.84 5.77 4.20
N PHE A 149 -15.95 6.96 4.79
CA PHE A 149 -16.04 7.08 6.23
C PHE A 149 -17.02 8.19 6.60
N GLY A 150 -17.62 8.03 7.77
CA GLY A 150 -18.49 9.03 8.35
C GLY A 150 -18.29 9.10 9.86
N SER A 151 -18.34 10.29 10.41
CA SER A 151 -18.32 10.51 11.85
C SER A 151 -19.34 11.53 12.26
N TYR A 152 -19.84 11.36 13.47
CA TYR A 152 -20.74 12.30 14.11
C TYR A 152 -20.22 12.60 15.50
N GLU A 153 -20.04 13.87 15.81
CA GLU A 153 -19.50 14.32 17.09
C GLU A 153 -20.44 15.31 17.74
N TRP A 154 -20.58 15.19 19.04
CA TRP A 154 -21.33 16.16 19.87
C TRP A 154 -20.45 16.64 21.01
N GLN A 155 -20.76 17.83 21.52
CA GLN A 155 -20.07 18.42 22.67
C GLN A 155 -20.65 17.89 23.97
N THR A 156 -19.76 17.49 24.89
CA THR A 156 -20.09 17.05 26.24
C THR A 156 -19.51 18.03 27.28
N GLY A 157 -19.98 17.98 28.54
CA GLY A 157 -19.42 18.74 29.67
C GLY A 157 -19.92 20.20 29.79
N ALA A 158 -19.14 21.03 30.45
CA ALA A 158 -19.52 22.40 30.82
C ALA A 158 -19.82 23.36 29.65
N GLY A 159 -19.36 23.02 28.44
CA GLY A 159 -19.71 23.74 27.20
C GLY A 159 -21.15 23.51 26.74
N ALA A 160 -21.87 22.56 27.34
CA ALA A 160 -23.25 22.21 27.01
C ALA A 160 -24.28 23.06 27.79
N GLN A 161 -23.87 23.97 28.69
CA GLN A 161 -24.73 24.71 29.60
C GLN A 161 -25.48 25.90 28.99
N GLY A 162 -25.55 26.03 27.71
CA GLY A 162 -26.41 27.03 27.09
C GLY A 162 -27.49 26.35 26.27
N GLY A 163 -28.66 26.23 26.76
CA GLY A 163 -29.95 25.68 26.30
C GLY A 163 -30.23 25.35 24.83
N ASN A 164 -29.24 25.20 23.97
CA ASN A 164 -29.35 24.79 22.56
C ASN A 164 -28.04 24.30 21.96
N SER A 165 -27.13 23.77 22.73
CA SER A 165 -25.74 23.61 22.29
C SER A 165 -25.26 22.18 22.18
N LEU A 166 -25.98 21.35 21.50
CA LEU A 166 -25.31 20.25 20.85
C LEU A 166 -24.61 20.84 19.64
N LEU A 167 -23.33 21.20 19.80
CA LEU A 167 -22.46 21.58 18.71
C LEU A 167 -22.14 20.31 17.91
N ASN A 168 -23.11 19.88 17.14
CA ASN A 168 -23.03 18.69 16.34
C ASN A 168 -22.14 18.98 15.17
N SER A 169 -21.14 18.14 15.00
CA SER A 169 -20.28 18.12 13.84
C SER A 169 -20.42 16.77 13.15
N TYR A 170 -20.61 16.77 11.87
CA TYR A 170 -20.55 15.54 11.09
C TYR A 170 -19.58 15.71 9.94
N GLU A 171 -18.90 14.61 9.66
CA GLU A 171 -17.91 14.52 8.61
C GLU A 171 -18.21 13.29 7.76
N LEU A 172 -18.21 13.48 6.46
CA LEU A 172 -18.33 12.40 5.48
C LEU A 172 -17.18 12.52 4.53
N GLY A 173 -16.42 11.44 4.36
CA GLY A 173 -15.28 11.47 3.46
C GLY A 173 -15.17 10.21 2.62
N THR A 174 -14.43 10.36 1.53
CA THR A 174 -14.09 9.29 0.60
C THR A 174 -12.61 9.35 0.27
N GLN A 175 -12.00 8.18 0.12
CA GLN A 175 -10.61 8.06 -0.28
C GLN A 175 -10.48 7.01 -1.37
N LEU A 176 -9.81 7.35 -2.45
CA LEU A 176 -9.39 6.44 -3.50
C LEU A 176 -7.87 6.34 -3.46
N ALA A 177 -7.32 5.14 -3.25
CA ALA A 177 -5.89 4.93 -3.25
C ALA A 177 -5.48 3.88 -4.29
N PHE A 178 -4.39 4.17 -4.97
CA PHE A 178 -3.75 3.28 -5.92
C PHE A 178 -2.30 3.05 -5.47
N LYS A 179 -1.97 1.80 -5.09
CA LYS A 179 -0.65 1.42 -4.66
C LYS A 179 0.00 0.52 -5.71
N TYR A 180 1.15 0.94 -6.20
CA TYR A 180 1.94 0.24 -7.19
C TYR A 180 3.22 -0.33 -6.55
N PRO A 181 3.51 -1.64 -6.66
CA PRO A 181 4.62 -2.29 -5.94
C PRO A 181 5.98 -2.04 -6.57
N ARG A 182 6.21 -0.87 -7.14
CA ARG A 182 7.47 -0.42 -7.73
C ARG A 182 7.61 1.09 -7.66
N PHE A 183 8.83 1.58 -7.85
CA PHE A 183 9.06 2.98 -8.15
C PHE A 183 8.56 3.33 -9.55
N MET A 184 7.70 4.34 -9.63
CA MET A 184 7.27 4.92 -10.90
C MET A 184 8.15 6.10 -11.36
N PHE A 185 9.24 6.37 -10.67
CA PHE A 185 10.13 7.49 -11.00
C PHE A 185 11.06 7.14 -12.16
N PRO A 186 11.16 8.01 -13.21
CA PRO A 186 11.96 7.71 -14.40
C PRO A 186 13.49 7.71 -14.16
N PHE A 187 13.98 8.35 -13.09
CA PHE A 187 15.38 8.59 -12.84
C PHE A 187 16.08 7.58 -11.91
N ILE A 188 15.34 6.73 -11.22
CA ILE A 188 15.95 5.72 -10.34
C ILE A 188 15.97 4.38 -11.07
N SER A 189 17.18 3.92 -11.41
CA SER A 189 17.37 2.62 -12.04
C SER A 189 16.84 1.51 -11.14
N ARG A 190 15.92 0.73 -11.65
CA ARG A 190 15.26 -0.41 -10.96
C ARG A 190 16.23 -1.50 -10.50
N ARG A 191 17.47 -1.49 -11.02
CA ARG A 191 18.49 -2.52 -10.76
C ARG A 191 19.12 -2.44 -9.37
N HIS A 192 19.08 -1.28 -8.72
CA HIS A 192 19.80 -1.07 -7.46
C HIS A 192 18.97 -1.23 -6.19
N LEU A 193 17.66 -1.40 -6.31
CA LEU A 193 16.80 -1.60 -5.14
C LEU A 193 16.76 -3.08 -4.76
N ARG A 194 17.62 -3.44 -3.82
CA ARG A 194 17.66 -4.78 -3.22
C ARG A 194 16.41 -5.08 -2.40
N PHE A 195 15.74 -4.05 -1.90
CA PHE A 195 14.59 -4.12 -1.02
C PHE A 195 13.32 -3.57 -1.71
N PRO A 196 12.14 -3.90 -1.19
CA PRO A 196 10.89 -3.47 -1.78
C PRO A 196 10.75 -1.96 -1.82
N ALA A 197 10.08 -1.52 -2.85
CA ALA A 197 9.70 -0.14 -3.02
C ALA A 197 8.30 -0.08 -3.59
N ASN A 198 7.53 0.92 -3.19
CA ASN A 198 6.21 1.14 -3.74
C ASN A 198 5.94 2.62 -3.99
N THR A 199 5.00 2.87 -4.87
CA THR A 199 4.46 4.20 -5.14
C THR A 199 2.97 4.17 -4.84
N GLN A 200 2.50 5.14 -4.09
CA GLN A 200 1.08 5.28 -3.75
C GLN A 200 0.57 6.62 -4.24
N PHE A 201 -0.53 6.59 -4.97
CA PHE A 201 -1.35 7.75 -5.30
C PHE A 201 -2.59 7.70 -4.42
N ALA A 202 -2.94 8.80 -3.79
CA ALA A 202 -4.17 8.91 -3.03
C ALA A 202 -4.92 10.18 -3.41
N LEU A 203 -6.23 10.02 -3.57
CA LEU A 203 -7.19 11.09 -3.76
C LEU A 203 -8.21 10.99 -2.65
N ASP A 204 -8.40 12.05 -1.91
CA ASP A 204 -9.37 12.14 -0.83
C ASP A 204 -10.29 13.33 -1.01
N ALA A 205 -11.51 13.20 -0.55
CA ALA A 205 -12.50 14.24 -0.52
C ALA A 205 -13.32 14.11 0.74
N ASP A 206 -13.38 15.19 1.51
CA ASP A 206 -14.04 15.26 2.79
C ASP A 206 -15.03 16.41 2.81
N TRP A 207 -16.20 16.15 3.35
CA TRP A 207 -17.19 17.15 3.65
C TRP A 207 -17.43 17.20 5.16
N LYS A 208 -17.15 18.35 5.73
CA LYS A 208 -17.27 18.61 7.15
C LYS A 208 -18.29 19.69 7.40
N ASN A 209 -19.30 19.36 8.17
CA ASN A 209 -20.30 20.31 8.63
C ASN A 209 -20.20 20.45 10.14
N ARG A 210 -19.96 21.65 10.61
CA ARG A 210 -20.03 22.02 12.02
C ARG A 210 -21.21 22.92 12.22
N SER A 211 -22.30 22.34 12.72
CA SER A 211 -23.54 23.06 12.97
C SER A 211 -23.27 24.35 13.73
N LYS A 212 -23.93 25.44 13.34
CA LYS A 212 -23.79 26.80 13.85
C LYS A 212 -22.44 27.50 13.53
N PHE A 213 -21.50 26.89 12.84
CA PHE A 213 -20.25 27.54 12.48
C PHE A 213 -19.99 27.57 10.98
N TYR A 214 -19.72 26.44 10.37
CA TYR A 214 -19.30 26.39 8.98
C TYR A 214 -19.59 25.05 8.31
N ASN A 215 -19.56 25.10 6.99
CA ASN A 215 -19.55 23.94 6.11
C ASN A 215 -18.31 24.04 5.20
N MET A 216 -17.48 23.02 5.19
CA MET A 216 -16.22 22.98 4.48
C MET A 216 -16.10 21.72 3.64
N VAL A 217 -15.57 21.86 2.44
CA VAL A 217 -15.17 20.75 1.57
C VAL A 217 -13.66 20.79 1.43
N SER A 218 -13.03 19.67 1.70
CA SER A 218 -11.59 19.46 1.51
C SER A 218 -11.36 18.44 0.41
N MET A 219 -10.38 18.66 -0.43
CA MET A 219 -9.93 17.72 -1.46
C MET A 219 -8.43 17.60 -1.37
N GLY A 220 -7.93 16.37 -1.35
CA GLY A 220 -6.51 16.07 -1.27
C GLY A 220 -6.05 15.20 -2.43
N LEU A 221 -4.85 15.46 -2.93
CA LEU A 221 -4.13 14.60 -3.86
C LEU A 221 -2.70 14.44 -3.37
N SER A 222 -2.24 13.20 -3.21
CA SER A 222 -0.88 12.94 -2.77
C SER A 222 -0.20 11.83 -3.56
N VAL A 223 1.12 11.95 -3.68
CA VAL A 223 1.99 10.92 -4.26
C VAL A 223 3.11 10.62 -3.28
N THR A 224 3.13 9.39 -2.81
CA THR A 224 4.09 8.92 -1.81
C THR A 224 4.93 7.79 -2.37
N TYR A 225 6.23 7.87 -2.12
CA TYR A 225 7.21 6.84 -2.42
C TYR A 225 7.73 6.24 -1.13
N ASP A 226 7.56 4.93 -0.99
CA ASP A 226 8.11 4.16 0.12
C ASP A 226 9.21 3.23 -0.40
N TRP A 227 10.34 3.19 0.30
CA TRP A 227 11.40 2.23 0.00
C TRP A 227 12.19 1.85 1.25
N TYR A 228 12.85 0.71 1.18
CA TYR A 228 13.74 0.25 2.23
C TYR A 228 15.19 0.28 1.73
N LYS A 229 16.08 0.93 2.46
CA LYS A 229 17.52 0.87 2.23
C LYS A 229 18.14 -0.35 2.92
N ARG A 230 17.59 -0.72 4.07
CA ARG A 230 17.89 -1.93 4.86
C ARG A 230 16.58 -2.46 5.42
N LYS A 231 16.54 -3.73 5.86
CA LYS A 231 15.32 -4.30 6.50
C LYS A 231 14.76 -3.44 7.64
N GLN A 232 15.62 -2.71 8.33
CA GLN A 232 15.31 -1.92 9.51
C GLN A 232 15.05 -0.43 9.22
N MET A 233 15.30 0.02 7.98
CA MET A 233 15.26 1.43 7.63
C MET A 233 14.30 1.66 6.47
N LYS A 234 13.12 2.17 6.81
CA LYS A 234 12.09 2.59 5.85
C LYS A 234 12.20 4.09 5.58
N HIS A 235 12.17 4.45 4.33
CA HIS A 235 12.06 5.82 3.87
C HIS A 235 10.70 6.03 3.23
N SER A 236 10.07 7.15 3.51
CA SER A 236 8.79 7.57 2.92
C SER A 236 8.93 9.02 2.47
N LEU A 237 8.75 9.25 1.19
CA LEU A 237 8.82 10.57 0.58
C LEU A 237 7.47 10.88 -0.07
N THR A 238 6.74 11.84 0.46
CA THR A 238 5.57 12.42 -0.22
C THR A 238 6.06 13.60 -1.05
N LEU A 239 6.11 13.41 -2.35
CA LEU A 239 6.66 14.41 -3.28
C LEU A 239 5.79 15.64 -3.35
N PHE A 240 4.50 15.47 -3.39
CA PHE A 240 3.55 16.54 -3.23
C PHE A 240 2.28 15.98 -2.57
N SER A 241 1.74 16.79 -1.68
CA SER A 241 0.39 16.70 -1.20
C SER A 241 -0.25 18.04 -1.51
N LEU A 242 -1.32 18.00 -2.24
CA LEU A 242 -2.08 19.19 -2.63
C LEU A 242 -3.40 19.13 -1.89
N ASP A 243 -3.55 19.98 -0.91
CA ASP A 243 -4.77 20.08 -0.12
C ASP A 243 -5.50 21.36 -0.52
N PHE A 244 -6.74 21.20 -0.87
CA PHE A 244 -7.65 22.30 -1.23
C PHE A 244 -8.85 22.31 -0.29
N ASP A 245 -8.91 23.33 0.53
CA ASP A 245 -10.01 23.57 1.47
C ASP A 245 -10.89 24.69 0.97
N LYS A 246 -12.19 24.43 0.90
CA LYS A 246 -13.18 25.42 0.52
C LYS A 246 -14.23 25.57 1.62
N LEU A 247 -14.30 26.75 2.17
CA LEU A 247 -15.35 27.15 3.08
C LEU A 247 -16.59 27.57 2.28
N ASN A 248 -17.65 26.76 2.29
CA ASN A 248 -18.82 26.99 1.48
C ASN A 248 -19.85 27.89 2.15
N HIS A 249 -20.00 27.75 3.46
CA HIS A 249 -21.02 28.50 4.22
C HIS A 249 -20.49 28.77 5.62
N THR A 250 -20.73 30.01 6.07
CA THR A 250 -20.47 30.43 7.45
C THR A 250 -21.72 31.03 8.06
N THR A 251 -21.83 31.00 9.38
CA THR A 251 -22.89 31.65 10.12
C THR A 251 -22.45 33.03 10.63
N ALA A 252 -23.37 33.92 10.87
CA ALA A 252 -23.05 35.23 11.43
C ALA A 252 -22.29 35.17 12.77
N ALA A 253 -22.61 34.16 13.59
CA ALA A 253 -21.86 33.90 14.83
C ALA A 253 -20.39 33.52 14.57
N PHE A 254 -20.13 32.70 13.57
CA PHE A 254 -18.79 32.31 13.20
C PHE A 254 -18.03 33.48 12.55
N ASP A 255 -18.66 34.26 11.71
CA ASP A 255 -18.09 35.45 11.08
C ASP A 255 -17.67 36.49 12.12
N SER A 256 -18.48 36.64 13.19
CA SER A 256 -18.14 37.50 14.35
C SER A 256 -16.90 36.99 15.08
N ILE A 257 -16.78 35.68 15.32
CA ILE A 257 -15.60 35.06 15.94
C ILE A 257 -14.39 35.22 15.06
N MET A 258 -14.49 35.01 13.74
CA MET A 258 -13.40 35.16 12.80
C MET A 258 -12.90 36.61 12.72
N SER A 259 -13.81 37.58 12.73
CA SER A 259 -13.45 38.99 12.70
C SER A 259 -12.71 39.45 13.97
N ALA A 260 -13.00 38.82 15.10
CA ALA A 260 -12.32 39.08 16.36
C ALA A 260 -10.95 38.37 16.49
N ASN A 261 -10.68 37.36 15.65
CA ASN A 261 -9.46 36.59 15.70
C ASN A 261 -8.82 36.44 14.29
N PRO A 262 -7.87 37.32 13.93
CA PRO A 262 -7.24 37.30 12.59
C PRO A 262 -6.53 35.99 12.27
N ALA A 263 -5.95 35.30 13.25
CA ALA A 263 -5.28 34.02 13.06
C ALA A 263 -6.28 32.93 12.65
N LEU A 264 -7.43 32.89 13.29
CA LEU A 264 -8.51 31.97 12.93
C LEU A 264 -9.08 32.27 11.54
N TYR A 265 -9.25 33.55 11.21
CA TYR A 265 -9.69 33.98 9.89
C TYR A 265 -8.73 33.50 8.79
N LEU A 266 -7.44 33.64 9.00
CA LEU A 266 -6.42 33.19 8.04
C LEU A 266 -6.41 31.65 7.89
N SER A 267 -6.60 30.91 8.97
CA SER A 267 -6.61 29.43 8.95
C SER A 267 -7.86 28.82 8.34
N MET A 268 -8.96 29.57 8.27
CA MET A 268 -10.27 29.10 7.75
C MET A 268 -10.59 29.61 6.35
N ARG A 269 -9.70 30.38 5.72
CA ARG A 269 -9.89 30.81 4.33
C ARG A 269 -9.75 29.63 3.37
N ASN A 270 -10.32 29.78 2.18
CA ASN A 270 -10.03 28.87 1.08
C ASN A 270 -8.52 28.79 0.88
N GLN A 271 -7.98 27.60 1.01
CA GLN A 271 -6.53 27.37 0.99
C GLN A 271 -6.18 26.36 -0.08
N PHE A 272 -5.06 26.60 -0.70
CA PHE A 272 -4.37 25.60 -1.50
C PHE A 272 -2.98 25.41 -0.88
N VAL A 273 -2.75 24.25 -0.30
CA VAL A 273 -1.55 23.97 0.49
C VAL A 273 -0.74 22.87 -0.19
N PRO A 274 0.28 23.22 -0.99
CA PRO A 274 1.25 22.24 -1.44
C PRO A 274 2.20 21.90 -0.30
N SER A 275 2.44 20.62 -0.09
CA SER A 275 3.39 20.17 0.92
C SER A 275 4.33 19.10 0.37
N LEU A 276 5.54 19.05 0.92
CA LEU A 276 6.54 18.02 0.70
C LEU A 276 6.93 17.45 2.05
N SER A 277 6.90 16.15 2.21
CA SER A 277 7.31 15.52 3.45
C SER A 277 8.24 14.34 3.22
N TYR A 278 9.21 14.20 4.11
CA TYR A 278 10.11 13.05 4.14
C TYR A 278 10.17 12.48 5.55
N THR A 279 9.94 11.19 5.65
CA THR A 279 9.99 10.47 6.92
C THR A 279 10.96 9.30 6.80
N MET A 280 11.85 9.16 7.75
CA MET A 280 12.73 8.02 7.93
C MET A 280 12.35 7.29 9.22
N THR A 281 12.03 6.02 9.09
CA THR A 281 11.71 5.15 10.23
C THR A 281 12.79 4.11 10.39
N TYR A 282 13.40 4.06 11.57
CA TYR A 282 14.36 3.03 11.95
C TYR A 282 13.76 2.11 13.01
N GLN A 283 13.68 0.83 12.70
CA GLN A 283 13.23 -0.20 13.64
C GLN A 283 14.44 -0.99 14.14
N SER A 284 14.84 -0.75 15.38
CA SER A 284 15.85 -1.58 16.03
C SER A 284 15.23 -2.95 16.33
N ALA A 285 15.73 -3.99 15.67
CA ALA A 285 15.44 -5.35 16.08
C ALA A 285 16.22 -5.62 17.39
N ASN A 286 15.61 -5.31 18.53
CA ASN A 286 16.11 -5.77 19.81
C ASN A 286 15.89 -7.28 19.86
N SER A 287 16.83 -8.04 19.35
CA SER A 287 16.99 -9.44 19.65
C SER A 287 17.30 -9.50 21.15
N LYS A 288 16.28 -9.64 21.99
CA LYS A 288 16.49 -10.15 23.34
C LYS A 288 17.14 -11.52 23.16
N ARG A 289 18.45 -11.58 23.31
CA ARG A 289 19.12 -12.81 23.69
C ARG A 289 18.48 -13.22 25.03
N ASN A 290 17.63 -14.18 25.00
CA ASN A 290 17.34 -14.93 26.21
C ASN A 290 18.62 -15.65 26.60
N PRO A 291 19.02 -15.59 27.88
CA PRO A 291 20.17 -16.31 28.42
C PRO A 291 19.99 -17.82 28.33
#